data_fc1113120c37d811c26db9e0df3b051a
#
_entry.id   fc1113120c37d811c26db9e0df3b051a
#
_cell.length_a   1.000
_cell.length_b   1.000
_cell.length_c   1.000
_cell.angle_alpha   90.00
_cell.angle_beta   90.00
_cell.angle_gamma   90.00
#
_symmetry.space_group_name_H-M   'P 1'
#
loop_
_entity.id
_entity.type
_entity.pdbx_description
1 polymer ?
#
loop_
_entity_poly.entity_id
_entity_poly.type
_entity_poly.pdbx_seq_one_letter_code
_entity_poly.pdbx_strand_id
1 'polypeptide(L)' 'MKKLTTEEFIQRAKEIHGDKYDYSRVEYKSSLAKIEIGCPEHGYFWQKASEHLRGCGCPKC' A
#
# COMPACT_ATOMS: atom_id res chain seq x y z
N MET A 1 -2.82 5.16 20.24
CA MET A 1 -2.43 5.46 18.88
C MET A 1 -3.56 5.19 17.92
N LYS A 2 -3.77 6.10 17.00
CA LYS A 2 -4.83 5.98 16.04
C LYS A 2 -4.47 5.00 14.94
N LYS A 3 -5.38 4.08 14.64
CA LYS A 3 -5.25 3.27 13.44
C LYS A 3 -5.65 4.11 12.23
N LEU A 4 -4.92 3.94 11.15
CA LEU A 4 -5.32 4.54 9.89
C LEU A 4 -6.52 3.82 9.33
N THR A 5 -7.38 4.54 8.63
CA THR A 5 -8.42 3.92 7.83
C THR A 5 -7.83 3.53 6.48
N THR A 6 -8.55 2.71 5.72
CA THR A 6 -8.11 2.34 4.38
C THR A 6 -7.91 3.59 3.51
N GLU A 7 -8.82 4.54 3.61
CA GLU A 7 -8.69 5.78 2.85
C GLU A 7 -7.46 6.59 3.24
N GLU A 8 -7.22 6.71 4.54
CA GLU A 8 -6.04 7.42 5.01
C GLU A 8 -4.75 6.74 4.57
N PHE A 9 -4.73 5.41 4.62
CA PHE A 9 -3.58 4.66 4.14
C PHE A 9 -3.33 4.91 2.66
N ILE A 10 -4.39 4.85 1.86
CA ILE A 10 -4.27 5.07 0.41
C ILE A 10 -3.76 6.47 0.13
N GLN A 11 -4.27 7.46 0.86
CA GLN A 11 -3.84 8.83 0.70
C GLN A 11 -2.35 9.00 0.98
N ARG A 12 -1.89 8.42 2.09
CA ARG A 12 -0.47 8.47 2.44
C ARG A 12 0.40 7.75 1.43
N ALA A 13 -0.07 6.60 0.97
CA ALA A 13 0.67 5.84 -0.03
C ALA A 13 0.80 6.61 -1.33
N LYS A 14 -0.26 7.29 -1.74
CA LYS A 14 -0.21 8.12 -2.94
C LYS A 14 0.73 9.31 -2.80
N GLU A 15 0.85 9.85 -1.61
CA GLU A 15 1.81 10.93 -1.36
C GLU A 15 3.25 10.46 -1.51
N ILE A 16 3.51 9.21 -1.15
CA ILE A 16 4.84 8.63 -1.21
C ILE A 16 5.16 8.10 -2.61
N HIS A 17 4.22 7.39 -3.21
CA HIS A 17 4.43 6.68 -4.47
C HIS A 17 3.74 7.32 -5.68
N GLY A 18 2.89 8.31 -5.45
CA GLY A 18 2.07 8.89 -6.51
C GLY A 18 0.99 7.93 -6.97
N ASP A 19 0.58 8.05 -8.20
CA ASP A 19 -0.48 7.21 -8.76
C ASP A 19 0.06 5.94 -9.42
N LYS A 20 1.25 5.52 -9.02
CA LYS A 20 1.92 4.38 -9.64
C LYS A 20 1.21 3.05 -9.37
N TYR A 21 0.67 2.89 -8.17
CA TYR A 21 0.08 1.61 -7.77
C TYR A 21 -1.44 1.68 -7.73
N ASP A 22 -2.07 0.51 -7.87
CA ASP A 22 -3.51 0.38 -7.78
C ASP A 22 -3.88 -0.05 -6.37
N TYR A 23 -4.68 0.76 -5.70
CA TYR A 23 -5.12 0.50 -4.33
C TYR A 23 -6.58 0.08 -4.23
N SER A 24 -7.18 -0.27 -5.35
CA SER A 24 -8.61 -0.61 -5.36
C SER A 24 -8.94 -1.84 -4.54
N ARG A 25 -7.96 -2.71 -4.32
CA ARG A 25 -8.14 -3.93 -3.53
C ARG A 25 -7.55 -3.85 -2.13
N VAL A 26 -7.03 -2.70 -1.76
CA VAL A 26 -6.41 -2.53 -0.45
C VAL A 26 -7.47 -2.58 0.64
N GLU A 27 -7.18 -3.38 1.67
CA GLU A 27 -8.01 -3.44 2.86
C GLU A 27 -7.10 -3.28 4.06
N TYR A 28 -7.01 -2.06 4.54
CA TYR A 28 -6.12 -1.73 5.63
C TYR A 28 -6.71 -2.16 6.97
N LYS A 29 -6.02 -3.04 7.67
CA LYS A 29 -6.45 -3.51 8.99
C LYS A 29 -5.52 -3.03 10.08
N SER A 30 -4.22 -3.11 9.84
CA SER A 30 -3.22 -2.62 10.78
C SER A 30 -1.92 -2.40 10.03
N SER A 31 -0.99 -1.69 10.68
CA SER A 31 0.30 -1.41 10.05
C SER A 31 1.12 -2.66 9.81
N LEU A 32 0.87 -3.72 10.57
CA LEU A 32 1.61 -4.98 10.41
C LEU A 32 0.91 -5.96 9.49
N ALA A 33 -0.34 -5.70 9.12
CA ALA A 33 -1.08 -6.57 8.22
C ALA A 33 -0.62 -6.39 6.78
N LYS A 34 -0.59 -7.48 6.03
CA LYS A 34 -0.29 -7.41 4.62
C LYS A 34 -1.52 -6.93 3.85
N ILE A 35 -1.27 -6.14 2.83
CA ILE A 35 -2.33 -5.62 1.98
C ILE A 35 -2.01 -5.94 0.53
N GLU A 36 -3.05 -6.01 -0.29
CA GLU A 36 -2.91 -6.31 -1.71
C GLU A 36 -2.78 -5.01 -2.49
N ILE A 37 -1.66 -4.86 -3.17
CA ILE A 37 -1.35 -3.65 -3.93
C ILE A 37 -1.12 -4.04 -5.38
N GLY A 38 -1.71 -3.29 -6.30
CA GLY A 38 -1.55 -3.56 -7.73
C GLY A 38 -0.38 -2.84 -8.33
N CYS A 39 0.57 -3.59 -8.87
CA CYS A 39 1.67 -3.03 -9.63
C CYS A 39 1.30 -3.02 -11.11
N PRO A 40 1.43 -1.89 -11.83
CA PRO A 40 1.04 -1.84 -13.24
C PRO A 40 1.86 -2.75 -14.14
N GLU A 41 3.04 -3.16 -13.69
CA GLU A 41 3.91 -4.01 -14.51
C GLU A 41 3.88 -5.48 -14.08
N HIS A 42 3.66 -5.76 -12.80
CA HIS A 42 3.79 -7.12 -12.26
C HIS A 42 2.49 -7.67 -11.68
N GLY A 43 1.41 -6.90 -11.69
CA GLY A 43 0.14 -7.33 -11.11
C GLY A 43 0.11 -7.13 -9.61
N TYR A 44 -0.82 -7.81 -8.96
CA TYR A 44 -1.02 -7.61 -7.52
C TYR A 44 0.04 -8.33 -6.70
N PHE A 45 0.42 -7.71 -5.60
CA PHE A 45 1.37 -8.31 -4.66
C PHE A 45 0.94 -7.97 -3.23
N TRP A 46 1.44 -8.74 -2.27
CA TRP A 46 1.14 -8.53 -0.86
C TRP A 46 2.34 -7.92 -0.16
N GLN A 47 2.10 -6.89 0.62
CA GLN A 47 3.16 -6.19 1.35
C GLN A 47 2.59 -5.64 2.63
N LYS A 48 3.42 -5.60 3.69
CA LYS A 48 2.99 -4.98 4.94
C LYS A 48 2.73 -3.50 4.72
N ALA A 49 1.64 -3.01 5.33
CA ALA A 49 1.25 -1.61 5.17
C ALA A 49 2.35 -0.66 5.63
N SER A 50 2.99 -0.96 6.75
CA SER A 50 4.05 -0.12 7.27
C SER A 50 5.24 -0.03 6.32
N GLU A 51 5.61 -1.15 5.71
CA GLU A 51 6.71 -1.16 4.75
C GLU A 51 6.38 -0.36 3.51
N HIS A 52 5.15 -0.45 3.04
CA HIS A 52 4.74 0.33 1.89
C HIS A 52 4.80 1.83 2.17
N LEU A 53 4.36 2.23 3.36
CA LEU A 53 4.40 3.64 3.77
C LEU A 53 5.82 4.15 4.01
N ARG A 54 6.77 3.26 4.19
CA ARG A 54 8.18 3.64 4.35
C ARG A 54 8.88 3.86 3.02
N GLY A 55 8.17 3.71 1.93
CA GLY A 55 8.73 3.89 0.60
C GLY A 55 9.02 2.60 -0.15
N CYS A 56 8.75 1.45 0.47
CA CYS A 56 8.92 0.17 -0.22
C CYS A 56 7.84 0.00 -1.28
N GLY A 57 8.25 -0.36 -2.47
CA GLY A 57 7.32 -0.58 -3.57
C GLY A 57 7.24 -2.05 -3.95
N CYS A 58 6.87 -2.28 -5.21
CA CYS A 58 6.80 -3.64 -5.73
C CYS A 58 8.16 -4.33 -5.59
N PRO A 59 8.22 -5.52 -4.97
CA PRO A 59 9.50 -6.19 -4.76
C PRO A 59 10.19 -6.63 -6.04
N LYS A 60 9.45 -6.65 -7.15
CA LYS A 60 10.00 -7.03 -8.45
C LYS A 60 10.43 -5.85 -9.32
N CYS A 61 10.11 -4.65 -8.87
CA CYS A 61 10.50 -3.44 -9.62
C CYS A 61 11.92 -2.96 -9.31
#